data_eaef6c872f18e8e74dedd36a8bb53188
#
_entry.id   eaef6c872f18e8e74dedd36a8bb53188
#
_cell.length_a   1.000
_cell.length_b   1.000
_cell.length_c   1.000
_cell.angle_alpha   90.00
_cell.angle_beta   90.00
_cell.angle_gamma   90.00
#
_symmetry.space_group_name_H-M   'P 1'
#
loop_
_entity.id
_entity.type
_entity.pdbx_description
1 polymer ?
#
loop_
_entity_poly.entity_id
_entity_poly.type
_entity_poly.pdbx_seq_one_letter_code
_entity_poly.pdbx_strand_id
1 'polypeptide(L)'
;LSYADTYFTNGTASNTPIHESYQPRWDYWGRYMQPLISSVPTMVIEGDNEIEEQVGNKKFVAYSSQFAFPSKESGSSSTLYYSFNAGGIHFIMLGSYVSYDKSGDQYKWLEKDLASLDRKVTPWLVATWHAPWYNTYTAHYREAECMRVQMEDLLYKHGVDIVFNGHVNAYERSNRVYNYTLDPCGPVYITVGDGGNREKIAITHADEPGNCPKPSTTPDSFMGGFCAFNFTSGPAAGKFCWDKQPDYSAFRDSSFGYGILEVKNETRALWIWHRNQDLYQIAGDAIYIVRQPHNCPTVKPEEVHKT
;
A
#
# COMPACT_ATOMS: atom_id res chain seq x y z
N LEU A 1 0.71 -2.39 12.87
CA LEU A 1 -0.35 -3.12 13.62
C LEU A 1 -0.26 -2.89 15.13
N SER A 2 0.80 -3.36 15.78
CA SER A 2 0.91 -3.33 17.26
C SER A 2 1.58 -2.09 17.82
N TYR A 3 2.41 -1.39 17.06
CA TYR A 3 3.31 -0.34 17.52
C TYR A 3 4.22 -0.80 18.68
N ALA A 4 4.67 -2.05 18.62
CA ALA A 4 5.53 -2.63 19.65
C ALA A 4 6.95 -2.03 19.65
N ASP A 5 7.39 -1.51 18.51
CA ASP A 5 8.66 -0.80 18.31
C ASP A 5 8.66 0.61 18.93
N THR A 6 7.47 1.15 19.22
CA THR A 6 7.32 2.50 19.76
C THR A 6 6.84 2.46 21.21
N TYR A 7 7.71 2.75 22.15
CA TYR A 7 7.38 2.80 23.58
C TYR A 7 7.21 4.25 24.05
N PHE A 8 6.04 4.57 24.63
CA PHE A 8 5.77 5.87 25.21
C PHE A 8 5.96 5.81 26.74
N THR A 9 7.02 6.41 27.26
CA THR A 9 7.16 6.68 28.67
C THR A 9 6.67 8.09 28.97
N ASN A 10 5.78 8.24 29.94
CA ASN A 10 5.28 9.54 30.43
C ASN A 10 4.67 10.47 29.36
N GLY A 11 4.00 9.91 28.34
CA GLY A 11 3.31 10.68 27.31
C GLY A 11 4.21 11.31 26.25
N THR A 12 5.51 11.08 26.28
CA THR A 12 6.45 11.46 25.23
C THR A 12 6.86 10.22 24.44
N ALA A 13 6.83 10.31 23.11
CA ALA A 13 7.42 9.31 22.26
C ALA A 13 8.93 9.28 22.56
N SER A 14 9.39 8.24 23.19
CA SER A 14 10.80 7.97 23.35
C SER A 14 11.18 6.98 22.26
N ASN A 15 11.87 7.45 21.23
CA ASN A 15 12.70 6.60 20.38
C ASN A 15 13.90 6.13 21.21
N THR A 16 13.65 5.54 22.36
CA THR A 16 14.71 4.80 23.01
C THR A 16 14.98 3.61 22.11
N PRO A 17 16.23 3.41 21.67
CA PRO A 17 16.63 2.14 21.16
C PRO A 17 16.59 1.15 22.31
N ILE A 18 15.41 0.73 22.68
CA ILE A 18 15.25 -0.49 23.44
C ILE A 18 15.64 -1.53 22.41
N HIS A 19 16.73 -2.21 22.63
CA HIS A 19 17.17 -3.32 21.80
C HIS A 19 16.14 -4.47 21.78
N GLU A 20 14.99 -4.26 22.37
CA GLU A 20 13.86 -5.17 22.50
C GLU A 20 12.57 -4.37 22.33
N SER A 21 11.79 -4.69 21.30
CA SER A 21 10.45 -4.14 21.14
C SER A 21 9.54 -4.57 22.32
N TYR A 22 8.56 -3.74 22.68
CA TYR A 22 7.65 -4.05 23.78
C TYR A 22 6.60 -5.09 23.35
N GLN A 23 6.96 -6.35 23.39
CA GLN A 23 6.14 -7.49 22.92
C GLN A 23 4.71 -7.56 23.49
N PRO A 24 4.41 -7.16 24.76
CA PRO A 24 3.02 -7.14 25.25
C PRO A 24 2.05 -6.29 24.40
N ARG A 25 2.55 -5.42 23.53
CA ARG A 25 1.71 -4.71 22.56
C ARG A 25 1.03 -5.64 21.57
N TRP A 26 1.72 -6.67 21.12
CA TRP A 26 1.14 -7.70 20.27
C TRP A 26 0.03 -8.48 20.98
N ASP A 27 0.20 -8.78 22.27
CA ASP A 27 -0.84 -9.43 23.07
C ASP A 27 -2.07 -8.52 23.23
N TYR A 28 -1.87 -7.22 23.46
CA TYR A 28 -2.98 -6.25 23.51
C TYR A 28 -3.69 -6.15 22.19
N TRP A 29 -2.97 -6.04 21.09
CA TRP A 29 -3.54 -6.01 19.75
C TRP A 29 -4.34 -7.30 19.48
N GLY A 30 -3.77 -8.46 19.73
CA GLY A 30 -4.42 -9.74 19.52
C GLY A 30 -5.71 -9.88 20.32
N ARG A 31 -5.70 -9.51 21.60
CA ARG A 31 -6.90 -9.55 22.46
C ARG A 31 -7.97 -8.58 21.99
N TYR A 32 -7.56 -7.38 21.56
CA TYR A 32 -8.49 -6.36 21.08
C TYR A 32 -9.15 -6.77 19.76
N MET A 33 -8.38 -7.34 18.86
CA MET A 33 -8.85 -7.76 17.54
C MET A 33 -9.51 -9.14 17.53
N GLN A 34 -9.36 -9.93 18.58
CA GLN A 34 -9.89 -11.30 18.66
C GLN A 34 -11.36 -11.44 18.25
N PRO A 35 -12.30 -10.59 18.70
CA PRO A 35 -13.69 -10.74 18.30
C PRO A 35 -13.93 -10.66 16.79
N LEU A 36 -13.11 -9.87 16.09
CA LEU A 36 -13.19 -9.72 14.63
C LEU A 36 -12.45 -10.87 13.92
N ILE A 37 -11.17 -11.05 14.22
CA ILE A 37 -10.30 -11.97 13.47
C ILE A 37 -10.63 -13.46 13.72
N SER A 38 -11.34 -13.77 14.81
CA SER A 38 -11.84 -15.14 15.06
C SER A 38 -13.07 -15.48 14.20
N SER A 39 -13.72 -14.49 13.61
CA SER A 39 -14.98 -14.66 12.88
C SER A 39 -14.83 -14.32 11.39
N VAL A 40 -13.85 -13.53 11.02
CA VAL A 40 -13.61 -13.07 9.65
C VAL A 40 -12.20 -13.43 9.21
N PRO A 41 -12.02 -14.10 8.06
CA PRO A 41 -10.70 -14.32 7.49
C PRO A 41 -9.96 -12.99 7.33
N THR A 42 -8.79 -12.89 7.93
CA THR A 42 -8.02 -11.65 7.97
C THR A 42 -6.66 -11.85 7.33
N MET A 43 -6.35 -11.04 6.34
CA MET A 43 -5.05 -10.99 5.69
C MET A 43 -4.39 -9.66 6.01
N VAL A 44 -3.08 -9.66 6.18
CA VAL A 44 -2.31 -8.50 6.62
C VAL A 44 -1.09 -8.29 5.73
N ILE A 45 -0.62 -7.05 5.71
CA ILE A 45 0.70 -6.68 5.18
C ILE A 45 1.48 -5.95 6.26
N GLU A 46 2.80 -6.05 6.24
CA GLU A 46 3.65 -5.35 7.21
C GLU A 46 3.66 -3.84 6.96
N GLY A 47 3.82 -3.08 8.04
CA GLY A 47 4.15 -1.67 8.03
C GLY A 47 5.56 -1.42 8.59
N ASP A 48 5.96 -0.15 8.63
CA ASP A 48 7.23 0.30 9.19
C ASP A 48 7.38 -0.09 10.67
N ASN A 49 6.30 -0.04 11.44
CA ASN A 49 6.28 -0.44 12.84
C ASN A 49 6.47 -1.96 13.06
N GLU A 50 6.30 -2.77 12.05
CA GLU A 50 6.54 -4.22 12.11
C GLU A 50 7.97 -4.60 11.82
N ILE A 51 8.83 -3.67 11.38
CA ILE A 51 10.28 -3.90 11.21
C ILE A 51 10.88 -4.41 12.52
N GLU A 52 10.55 -3.79 13.65
CA GLU A 52 10.93 -4.22 15.00
C GLU A 52 12.33 -4.84 15.06
N GLU A 53 13.37 -4.05 14.85
CA GLU A 53 14.72 -4.56 14.84
C GLU A 53 15.08 -5.21 16.19
N GLN A 54 15.39 -6.50 16.17
CA GLN A 54 15.68 -7.31 17.34
C GLN A 54 17.16 -7.71 17.40
N VAL A 55 17.54 -8.36 18.50
CA VAL A 55 18.90 -8.87 18.70
C VAL A 55 19.37 -9.68 17.49
N GLY A 56 20.57 -9.38 17.00
CA GLY A 56 21.14 -10.02 15.80
C GLY A 56 20.55 -9.47 14.48
N ASN A 57 20.06 -8.24 14.47
CA ASN A 57 19.50 -7.54 13.31
C ASN A 57 18.32 -8.28 12.65
N LYS A 58 17.61 -9.08 13.43
CA LYS A 58 16.39 -9.75 12.94
C LYS A 58 15.25 -8.73 12.89
N LYS A 59 14.54 -8.73 11.76
CA LYS A 59 13.39 -7.85 11.49
C LYS A 59 12.14 -8.68 11.24
N PHE A 60 10.96 -8.10 11.49
CA PHE A 60 9.65 -8.71 11.25
C PHE A 60 9.39 -10.02 11.98
N VAL A 61 10.10 -10.30 13.08
CA VAL A 61 10.00 -11.60 13.78
C VAL A 61 8.62 -11.78 14.39
N ALA A 62 8.12 -10.78 15.12
CA ALA A 62 6.80 -10.85 15.73
C ALA A 62 5.70 -10.94 14.67
N TYR A 63 5.75 -10.05 13.67
CA TYR A 63 4.81 -10.08 12.54
C TYR A 63 4.74 -11.46 11.88
N SER A 64 5.89 -12.02 11.50
CA SER A 64 5.93 -13.34 10.85
C SER A 64 5.49 -14.50 11.74
N SER A 65 5.51 -14.31 13.07
CA SER A 65 5.09 -15.32 14.05
C SER A 65 3.60 -15.25 14.38
N GLN A 66 2.97 -14.09 14.27
CA GLN A 66 1.58 -13.86 14.69
C GLN A 66 0.56 -14.31 13.65
N PHE A 67 0.94 -14.35 12.37
CA PHE A 67 0.01 -14.61 11.29
C PHE A 67 0.41 -15.83 10.46
N ALA A 68 -0.59 -16.53 9.92
CA ALA A 68 -0.41 -17.57 8.92
C ALA A 68 -0.54 -16.95 7.51
N PHE A 69 0.50 -17.09 6.73
CA PHE A 69 0.57 -16.54 5.37
C PHE A 69 0.58 -17.66 4.32
N PRO A 70 -0.15 -17.53 3.21
CA PRO A 70 -0.11 -18.48 2.10
C PRO A 70 1.13 -18.26 1.21
N SER A 71 2.28 -17.95 1.81
CA SER A 71 3.50 -17.62 1.08
C SER A 71 4.02 -18.81 0.25
N LYS A 72 4.03 -20.01 0.84
CA LYS A 72 4.47 -21.22 0.13
C LYS A 72 3.53 -21.58 -1.01
N GLU A 73 2.23 -21.47 -0.79
CA GLU A 73 1.18 -21.74 -1.77
C GLU A 73 1.26 -20.79 -2.96
N SER A 74 1.67 -19.53 -2.72
CA SER A 74 1.93 -18.55 -3.78
C SER A 74 3.33 -18.65 -4.41
N GLY A 75 4.13 -19.62 -3.97
CA GLY A 75 5.52 -19.76 -4.43
C GLY A 75 6.48 -18.69 -3.92
N SER A 76 6.08 -17.91 -2.91
CA SER A 76 6.95 -16.94 -2.26
C SER A 76 7.91 -17.61 -1.28
N SER A 77 9.11 -17.07 -1.19
CA SER A 77 10.13 -17.44 -0.21
C SER A 77 10.02 -16.67 1.12
N SER A 78 9.06 -15.76 1.24
CA SER A 78 8.92 -14.85 2.38
C SER A 78 7.46 -14.68 2.80
N THR A 79 7.23 -14.43 4.09
CA THR A 79 5.93 -14.02 4.64
C THR A 79 5.62 -12.54 4.39
N LEU A 80 6.60 -11.77 3.91
CA LEU A 80 6.49 -10.32 3.69
C LEU A 80 5.95 -9.98 2.30
N TYR A 81 5.81 -10.96 1.41
CA TYR A 81 5.12 -10.83 0.13
C TYR A 81 4.52 -12.18 -0.27
N TYR A 82 3.30 -12.17 -0.73
CA TYR A 82 2.55 -13.38 -1.08
C TYR A 82 1.31 -13.01 -1.90
N SER A 83 0.66 -14.00 -2.49
CA SER A 83 -0.62 -13.82 -3.19
C SER A 83 -1.63 -14.88 -2.79
N PHE A 84 -2.90 -14.61 -3.04
CA PHE A 84 -3.99 -15.55 -2.85
C PHE A 84 -5.22 -15.15 -3.67
N ASN A 85 -6.12 -16.10 -3.91
CA ASN A 85 -7.35 -15.88 -4.64
C ASN A 85 -8.56 -15.92 -3.69
N ALA A 86 -9.44 -14.93 -3.78
CA ALA A 86 -10.70 -14.92 -3.07
C ALA A 86 -11.76 -14.13 -3.85
N GLY A 87 -12.98 -14.66 -3.98
CA GLY A 87 -14.11 -13.94 -4.56
C GLY A 87 -13.92 -13.44 -5.99
N GLY A 88 -13.16 -14.16 -6.84
CA GLY A 88 -12.84 -13.73 -8.20
C GLY A 88 -11.77 -12.64 -8.28
N ILE A 89 -11.08 -12.37 -7.17
CA ILE A 89 -9.97 -11.45 -7.09
C ILE A 89 -8.68 -12.23 -6.86
N HIS A 90 -7.63 -11.88 -7.57
CA HIS A 90 -6.26 -12.23 -7.20
C HIS A 90 -5.67 -11.09 -6.39
N PHE A 91 -5.36 -11.36 -5.14
CA PHE A 91 -4.72 -10.43 -4.22
C PHE A 91 -3.21 -10.63 -4.23
N ILE A 92 -2.49 -9.53 -4.41
CA ILE A 92 -1.02 -9.46 -4.34
C ILE A 92 -0.66 -8.62 -3.11
N MET A 93 0.08 -9.22 -2.20
CA MET A 93 0.56 -8.58 -0.98
C MET A 93 2.06 -8.34 -1.13
N LEU A 94 2.50 -7.08 -1.14
CA LEU A 94 3.90 -6.69 -1.35
C LEU A 94 4.50 -6.05 -0.10
N GLY A 95 5.75 -6.35 0.17
CA GLY A 95 6.53 -5.72 1.23
C GLY A 95 7.10 -4.37 0.78
N SER A 96 6.80 -3.32 1.54
CA SER A 96 7.40 -1.99 1.31
C SER A 96 8.82 -1.88 1.86
N TYR A 97 9.18 -2.73 2.83
CA TYR A 97 10.43 -2.65 3.59
C TYR A 97 11.36 -3.83 3.35
N VAL A 98 11.21 -4.49 2.22
CA VAL A 98 12.11 -5.50 1.68
C VAL A 98 12.55 -5.09 0.28
N SER A 99 13.61 -5.71 -0.25
CA SER A 99 14.09 -5.37 -1.59
C SER A 99 12.98 -5.47 -2.65
N TYR A 100 12.77 -4.38 -3.34
CA TYR A 100 11.87 -4.27 -4.48
C TYR A 100 12.62 -4.04 -5.81
N ASP A 101 13.94 -4.11 -5.80
CA ASP A 101 14.75 -4.02 -7.01
C ASP A 101 14.44 -5.15 -7.99
N LYS A 102 14.55 -4.89 -9.28
CA LYS A 102 14.30 -5.89 -10.35
C LYS A 102 15.14 -7.15 -10.22
N SER A 103 16.32 -7.07 -9.59
CA SER A 103 17.17 -8.22 -9.29
C SER A 103 16.77 -8.98 -8.02
N GLY A 104 15.91 -8.38 -7.18
CA GLY A 104 15.50 -8.91 -5.88
C GLY A 104 14.48 -10.06 -5.99
N ASP A 105 14.36 -10.81 -4.90
CA ASP A 105 13.50 -12.00 -4.87
C ASP A 105 12.01 -11.64 -4.94
N GLN A 106 11.59 -10.53 -4.29
CA GLN A 106 10.22 -10.07 -4.35
C GLN A 106 9.79 -9.72 -5.78
N TYR A 107 10.65 -8.99 -6.53
CA TYR A 107 10.33 -8.61 -7.90
C TYR A 107 10.22 -9.83 -8.83
N LYS A 108 11.16 -10.75 -8.74
CA LYS A 108 11.17 -11.99 -9.55
C LYS A 108 9.97 -12.88 -9.22
N TRP A 109 9.62 -12.96 -7.93
CA TRP A 109 8.43 -13.68 -7.51
C TRP A 109 7.17 -13.02 -8.09
N LEU A 110 7.04 -11.70 -7.98
CA LEU A 110 5.90 -10.94 -8.50
C LEU A 110 5.75 -11.09 -10.02
N GLU A 111 6.84 -11.00 -10.76
CA GLU A 111 6.85 -11.22 -12.22
C GLU A 111 6.32 -12.60 -12.59
N LYS A 112 6.77 -13.63 -11.87
CA LYS A 112 6.31 -15.01 -12.06
C LYS A 112 4.84 -15.19 -11.66
N ASP A 113 4.42 -14.62 -10.55
CA ASP A 113 3.05 -14.67 -10.05
C ASP A 113 2.08 -14.05 -11.07
N LEU A 114 2.37 -12.83 -11.50
CA LEU A 114 1.60 -12.09 -12.51
C LEU A 114 1.54 -12.82 -13.87
N ALA A 115 2.62 -13.46 -14.28
CA ALA A 115 2.67 -14.22 -15.54
C ALA A 115 1.82 -15.50 -15.49
N SER A 116 1.54 -16.04 -14.31
CA SER A 116 0.77 -17.26 -14.11
C SER A 116 -0.75 -17.07 -14.05
N LEU A 117 -1.23 -15.82 -14.07
CA LEU A 117 -2.62 -15.50 -13.82
C LEU A 117 -3.56 -15.89 -14.93
N ASP A 118 -4.66 -16.53 -14.58
CA ASP A 118 -5.82 -16.71 -15.46
C ASP A 118 -6.92 -15.69 -15.12
N ARG A 119 -6.99 -14.64 -15.93
CA ARG A 119 -7.98 -13.55 -15.76
C ARG A 119 -9.43 -13.99 -16.03
N LYS A 120 -9.65 -15.23 -16.47
CA LYS A 120 -11.01 -15.85 -16.56
C LYS A 120 -11.44 -16.39 -15.20
N VAL A 121 -10.48 -16.82 -14.37
CA VAL A 121 -10.74 -17.32 -13.00
C VAL A 121 -10.76 -16.18 -12.00
N THR A 122 -9.78 -15.28 -12.09
CA THR A 122 -9.65 -14.09 -11.26
C THR A 122 -9.64 -12.84 -12.13
N PRO A 123 -10.83 -12.38 -12.56
CA PRO A 123 -10.93 -11.19 -13.43
C PRO A 123 -10.36 -9.93 -12.76
N TRP A 124 -10.40 -9.81 -11.44
CA TRP A 124 -9.87 -8.68 -10.69
C TRP A 124 -8.47 -8.93 -10.18
N LEU A 125 -7.63 -7.91 -10.25
CA LEU A 125 -6.27 -7.92 -9.76
C LEU A 125 -6.09 -6.75 -8.79
N VAL A 126 -5.90 -7.08 -7.51
CA VAL A 126 -5.78 -6.10 -6.42
C VAL A 126 -4.42 -6.28 -5.76
N ALA A 127 -3.65 -5.21 -5.69
CA ALA A 127 -2.37 -5.21 -5.00
C ALA A 127 -2.45 -4.39 -3.72
N THR A 128 -1.69 -4.79 -2.70
CA THR A 128 -1.66 -4.13 -1.39
C THR A 128 -0.23 -4.07 -0.88
N TRP A 129 0.20 -2.88 -0.44
CA TRP A 129 1.45 -2.67 0.30
C TRP A 129 1.32 -1.45 1.20
N HIS A 130 2.24 -1.28 2.14
CA HIS A 130 2.09 -0.27 3.19
C HIS A 130 2.28 1.16 2.68
N ALA A 131 3.45 1.51 2.15
CA ALA A 131 3.82 2.88 1.82
C ALA A 131 3.25 3.33 0.45
N PRO A 132 2.40 4.36 0.38
CA PRO A 132 1.74 4.77 -0.86
C PRO A 132 2.71 5.42 -1.86
N TRP A 133 2.50 5.14 -3.15
CA TRP A 133 3.24 5.81 -4.22
C TRP A 133 2.62 7.18 -4.58
N TYR A 134 1.30 7.24 -4.56
CA TYR A 134 0.52 8.44 -4.88
C TYR A 134 -0.10 8.99 -3.61
N ASN A 135 0.62 9.89 -2.97
CA ASN A 135 0.25 10.54 -1.73
C ASN A 135 0.43 12.05 -1.89
N THR A 136 -0.59 12.83 -1.57
CA THR A 136 -0.54 14.29 -1.62
C THR A 136 -0.45 14.95 -0.25
N TYR A 137 -0.56 14.18 0.83
CA TYR A 137 -0.29 14.68 2.18
C TYR A 137 1.20 14.94 2.41
N THR A 138 1.53 15.88 3.30
CA THR A 138 2.93 16.16 3.68
C THR A 138 3.57 15.01 4.45
N ALA A 139 2.74 14.28 5.22
CA ALA A 139 3.17 13.07 5.91
C ALA A 139 3.60 12.01 4.89
N HIS A 140 4.80 11.47 5.06
CA HIS A 140 5.36 10.41 4.20
C HIS A 140 5.36 10.74 2.69
N TYR A 141 5.45 12.04 2.37
CA TYR A 141 5.38 12.52 1.00
C TYR A 141 6.52 11.98 0.15
N ARG A 142 6.19 11.23 -0.89
CA ARG A 142 7.11 10.57 -1.84
C ARG A 142 8.12 9.61 -1.22
N GLU A 143 7.86 9.12 -0.03
CA GLU A 143 8.76 8.20 0.68
C GLU A 143 8.96 6.89 -0.07
N ALA A 144 7.94 6.37 -0.73
CA ALA A 144 8.00 5.12 -1.49
C ALA A 144 8.24 5.30 -3.01
N GLU A 145 8.77 6.43 -3.44
CA GLU A 145 9.01 6.73 -4.86
C GLU A 145 10.00 5.75 -5.50
N CYS A 146 10.99 5.26 -4.75
CA CYS A 146 11.93 4.26 -5.25
C CYS A 146 11.24 2.94 -5.61
N MET A 147 10.33 2.49 -4.75
CA MET A 147 9.52 1.29 -5.03
C MET A 147 8.63 1.50 -6.27
N ARG A 148 8.00 2.67 -6.39
CA ARG A 148 7.20 3.03 -7.56
C ARG A 148 8.00 2.89 -8.85
N VAL A 149 9.16 3.53 -8.92
CA VAL A 149 10.02 3.52 -10.12
C VAL A 149 10.43 2.11 -10.53
N GLN A 150 10.62 1.22 -9.57
CA GLN A 150 11.00 -0.17 -9.85
C GLN A 150 9.82 -1.04 -10.31
N MET A 151 8.65 -0.90 -9.68
CA MET A 151 7.57 -1.88 -9.77
C MET A 151 6.33 -1.42 -10.56
N GLU A 152 6.10 -0.12 -10.70
CA GLU A 152 4.87 0.39 -11.30
C GLU A 152 4.63 -0.11 -12.71
N ASP A 153 5.68 -0.12 -13.53
CA ASP A 153 5.60 -0.58 -14.93
C ASP A 153 5.18 -2.06 -15.03
N LEU A 154 5.67 -2.90 -14.13
CA LEU A 154 5.29 -4.30 -14.06
C LEU A 154 3.81 -4.49 -13.72
N LEU A 155 3.33 -3.78 -12.69
CA LEU A 155 1.93 -3.84 -12.26
C LEU A 155 0.99 -3.29 -13.36
N TYR A 156 1.37 -2.18 -14.00
CA TYR A 156 0.62 -1.58 -15.09
C TYR A 156 0.49 -2.52 -16.29
N LYS A 157 1.58 -3.12 -16.75
CA LYS A 157 1.60 -4.06 -17.89
C LYS A 157 0.73 -5.28 -17.67
N HIS A 158 0.61 -5.74 -16.43
CA HIS A 158 -0.24 -6.87 -16.08
C HIS A 158 -1.68 -6.47 -15.72
N GLY A 159 -2.01 -5.17 -15.80
CA GLY A 159 -3.35 -4.65 -15.62
C GLY A 159 -3.87 -4.78 -14.20
N VAL A 160 -3.07 -4.40 -13.20
CA VAL A 160 -3.56 -4.23 -11.83
C VAL A 160 -4.69 -3.21 -11.84
N ASP A 161 -5.81 -3.57 -11.23
CA ASP A 161 -7.02 -2.75 -11.26
C ASP A 161 -7.09 -1.76 -10.10
N ILE A 162 -6.72 -2.23 -8.91
CA ILE A 162 -6.82 -1.46 -7.66
C ILE A 162 -5.57 -1.71 -6.82
N VAL A 163 -5.12 -0.67 -6.15
CA VAL A 163 -4.02 -0.72 -5.18
C VAL A 163 -4.51 -0.16 -3.86
N PHE A 164 -4.27 -0.90 -2.77
CA PHE A 164 -4.50 -0.42 -1.41
C PHE A 164 -3.19 -0.13 -0.69
N ASN A 165 -3.16 1.00 0.02
CA ASN A 165 -2.02 1.43 0.83
C ASN A 165 -2.46 1.86 2.23
N GLY A 166 -1.51 1.89 3.17
CA GLY A 166 -1.65 2.43 4.51
C GLY A 166 -0.72 3.61 4.76
N HIS A 167 0.02 3.59 5.86
CA HIS A 167 1.13 4.47 6.24
C HIS A 167 0.74 5.95 6.48
N VAL A 168 0.10 6.58 5.54
CA VAL A 168 -0.44 7.94 5.71
C VAL A 168 -1.74 7.85 6.48
N ASN A 169 -1.79 8.49 7.66
CA ASN A 169 -2.94 8.48 8.55
C ASN A 169 -4.07 9.37 8.01
N ALA A 170 -4.58 9.04 6.85
CA ALA A 170 -5.68 9.73 6.16
C ALA A 170 -6.27 8.82 5.08
N TYR A 171 -7.36 9.26 4.51
CA TYR A 171 -7.93 8.66 3.30
C TYR A 171 -7.56 9.48 2.06
N GLU A 172 -7.06 8.83 1.03
CA GLU A 172 -6.87 9.44 -0.29
C GLU A 172 -7.17 8.41 -1.39
N ARG A 173 -8.00 8.78 -2.36
CA ARG A 173 -8.27 7.98 -3.54
C ARG A 173 -7.84 8.71 -4.80
N SER A 174 -7.13 7.99 -5.66
CA SER A 174 -6.75 8.51 -6.98
C SER A 174 -7.84 8.27 -8.03
N ASN A 175 -7.78 9.02 -9.12
CA ASN A 175 -8.24 8.59 -10.42
C ASN A 175 -7.32 7.49 -10.95
N ARG A 176 -7.67 6.85 -12.09
CA ARG A 176 -6.75 5.94 -12.75
C ARG A 176 -5.50 6.69 -13.20
N VAL A 177 -4.35 6.21 -12.77
CA VAL A 177 -3.08 6.91 -12.95
C VAL A 177 -1.95 5.94 -13.26
N TYR A 178 -1.05 6.36 -14.13
CA TYR A 178 0.23 5.72 -14.39
C TYR A 178 1.27 6.82 -14.61
N ASN A 179 2.42 6.69 -13.96
CA ASN A 179 3.54 7.60 -14.07
C ASN A 179 3.12 9.09 -13.94
N TYR A 180 2.34 9.41 -12.89
CA TYR A 180 1.77 10.73 -12.57
C TYR A 180 0.82 11.32 -13.61
N THR A 181 0.44 10.57 -14.62
CA THR A 181 -0.49 11.00 -15.67
C THR A 181 -1.79 10.22 -15.55
N LEU A 182 -2.91 10.90 -15.76
CA LEU A 182 -4.20 10.20 -15.88
C LEU A 182 -4.13 9.19 -17.02
N ASP A 183 -4.43 7.95 -16.73
CA ASP A 183 -4.40 6.86 -17.69
C ASP A 183 -5.58 5.92 -17.45
N PRO A 184 -6.48 5.72 -18.42
CA PRO A 184 -7.66 4.87 -18.26
C PRO A 184 -7.32 3.40 -17.97
N CYS A 185 -6.09 2.97 -18.24
CA CYS A 185 -5.58 1.64 -17.98
C CYS A 185 -4.78 1.54 -16.68
N GLY A 186 -4.46 2.66 -16.05
CA GLY A 186 -3.78 2.71 -14.77
C GLY A 186 -4.64 2.16 -13.63
N PRO A 187 -4.04 1.68 -12.54
CA PRO A 187 -4.76 1.31 -11.33
C PRO A 187 -5.45 2.53 -10.69
N VAL A 188 -6.46 2.27 -9.87
CA VAL A 188 -6.94 3.23 -8.86
C VAL A 188 -6.15 2.95 -7.58
N TYR A 189 -5.46 3.95 -7.06
CA TYR A 189 -4.74 3.87 -5.78
C TYR A 189 -5.63 4.40 -4.66
N ILE A 190 -5.70 3.67 -3.56
CA ILE A 190 -6.55 3.99 -2.42
C ILE A 190 -5.72 3.84 -1.15
N THR A 191 -5.37 4.96 -0.55
CA THR A 191 -4.74 5.00 0.77
C THR A 191 -5.83 4.98 1.82
N VAL A 192 -5.82 3.97 2.69
CA VAL A 192 -6.72 3.77 3.83
C VAL A 192 -5.90 3.61 5.12
N GLY A 193 -4.97 4.52 5.36
CA GLY A 193 -4.17 4.56 6.59
C GLY A 193 -4.92 5.12 7.80
N ASP A 194 -6.21 5.34 7.64
CA ASP A 194 -7.12 6.02 8.55
C ASP A 194 -7.92 5.06 9.47
N GLY A 195 -7.53 3.81 9.58
CA GLY A 195 -8.23 2.83 10.44
C GLY A 195 -8.18 3.14 11.94
N GLY A 196 -7.28 4.00 12.36
CA GLY A 196 -7.05 4.42 13.73
C GLY A 196 -5.60 4.18 14.15
N ASN A 197 -5.04 5.14 14.90
CA ASN A 197 -3.65 5.09 15.31
C ASN A 197 -3.43 5.85 16.63
N ARG A 198 -2.19 5.84 17.12
CA ARG A 198 -1.75 6.58 18.31
C ARG A 198 -1.04 7.90 17.98
N GLU A 199 -0.74 8.11 16.72
CA GLU A 199 -0.14 9.33 16.18
C GLU A 199 -1.22 10.38 15.94
N LYS A 200 -1.19 11.10 14.91
CA LYS A 200 -2.25 12.05 14.59
C LYS A 200 -2.70 11.81 13.17
N ILE A 201 -3.95 12.17 12.88
CA ILE A 201 -4.42 12.17 11.50
C ILE A 201 -3.64 13.22 10.70
N ALA A 202 -3.29 12.88 9.45
CA ALA A 202 -2.63 13.79 8.54
C ALA A 202 -3.66 14.80 8.00
N ILE A 203 -3.38 16.09 8.12
CA ILE A 203 -4.32 17.17 7.75
C ILE A 203 -3.73 18.15 6.74
N THR A 204 -2.45 18.04 6.43
CA THR A 204 -1.71 19.02 5.64
C THR A 204 -1.32 18.42 4.29
N HIS A 205 -1.53 19.16 3.20
CA HIS A 205 -1.21 18.69 1.85
C HIS A 205 0.04 19.40 1.31
N ALA A 206 0.85 18.63 0.57
CA ALA A 206 2.11 19.12 0.00
C ALA A 206 1.91 20.07 -1.19
N ASP A 207 0.73 20.09 -1.76
CA ASP A 207 0.32 20.96 -2.88
C ASP A 207 -0.24 22.32 -2.42
N GLU A 208 -0.33 22.56 -1.11
CA GLU A 208 -0.74 23.83 -0.55
C GLU A 208 0.45 24.78 -0.37
N PRO A 209 0.28 26.09 -0.56
CA PRO A 209 1.36 27.05 -0.44
C PRO A 209 2.09 26.98 0.91
N GLY A 210 3.40 26.81 0.86
CA GLY A 210 4.26 26.76 2.04
C GLY A 210 4.35 25.38 2.72
N ASN A 211 3.59 24.38 2.29
CA ASN A 211 3.54 23.08 2.91
C ASN A 211 4.45 22.03 2.21
N CYS A 212 5.09 22.37 1.10
CA CYS A 212 5.98 21.43 0.40
C CYS A 212 7.11 20.95 1.32
N PRO A 213 7.22 19.65 1.61
CA PRO A 213 8.32 19.12 2.41
C PRO A 213 9.67 19.35 1.72
N LYS A 214 10.74 19.39 2.51
CA LYS A 214 12.09 19.43 1.93
C LYS A 214 12.47 18.05 1.38
N PRO A 215 12.99 17.93 0.16
CA PRO A 215 13.40 16.64 -0.40
C PRO A 215 14.33 15.84 0.50
N SER A 216 15.21 16.48 1.25
CA SER A 216 16.15 15.83 2.17
C SER A 216 15.49 15.20 3.41
N THR A 217 14.21 15.47 3.67
CA THR A 217 13.48 14.94 4.84
C THR A 217 12.52 13.81 4.49
N THR A 218 12.45 13.42 3.22
CA THR A 218 11.53 12.38 2.73
C THR A 218 12.26 11.29 1.92
N PRO A 219 13.49 10.87 2.30
CA PRO A 219 14.15 9.76 1.63
C PRO A 219 13.49 8.44 2.01
N ASP A 220 13.50 7.50 1.08
CA ASP A 220 13.30 6.09 1.42
C ASP A 220 14.50 5.62 2.26
N SER A 221 14.38 5.77 3.57
CA SER A 221 15.47 5.45 4.52
C SER A 221 15.76 3.96 4.58
N PHE A 222 14.78 3.13 4.23
CA PHE A 222 14.96 1.68 4.24
C PHE A 222 15.88 1.21 3.12
N MET A 223 15.73 1.77 1.92
CA MET A 223 16.53 1.42 0.74
C MET A 223 17.76 2.35 0.54
N GLY A 224 18.09 3.17 1.53
CA GLY A 224 19.31 3.96 1.53
C GLY A 224 19.25 5.26 0.75
N GLY A 225 18.08 5.71 0.33
CA GLY A 225 18.00 7.01 -0.30
C GLY A 225 16.74 7.27 -1.11
N PHE A 226 16.63 8.49 -1.55
CA PHE A 226 15.56 9.02 -2.37
C PHE A 226 15.93 8.97 -3.86
N CYS A 227 15.44 7.99 -4.58
CA CYS A 227 15.84 7.72 -5.96
C CYS A 227 15.24 8.69 -7.00
N ALA A 228 14.31 9.52 -6.61
CA ALA A 228 13.55 10.36 -7.55
C ALA A 228 13.80 11.85 -7.38
N PHE A 229 14.95 12.25 -6.87
CA PHE A 229 15.30 13.66 -6.73
C PHE A 229 15.13 14.47 -8.01
N ASN A 230 15.38 13.87 -9.15
CA ASN A 230 15.34 14.54 -10.43
C ASN A 230 14.02 14.37 -11.19
N PHE A 231 13.07 13.60 -10.64
CA PHE A 231 11.76 13.33 -11.28
C PHE A 231 11.86 13.34 -12.79
N THR A 232 12.45 12.31 -13.37
CA THR A 232 12.81 12.29 -14.80
C THR A 232 11.63 11.97 -15.71
N SER A 233 10.46 11.66 -15.15
CA SER A 233 9.32 11.18 -15.91
C SER A 233 8.00 11.81 -15.48
N GLY A 234 7.05 11.86 -16.41
CA GLY A 234 5.69 12.35 -16.22
C GLY A 234 5.57 13.84 -15.89
N PRO A 235 4.37 14.29 -15.53
CA PRO A 235 4.11 15.70 -15.20
C PRO A 235 4.90 16.20 -14.00
N ALA A 236 5.43 15.29 -13.17
CA ALA A 236 6.27 15.62 -12.04
C ALA A 236 7.75 15.85 -12.40
N ALA A 237 8.14 15.70 -13.67
CA ALA A 237 9.52 15.86 -14.09
C ALA A 237 10.09 17.22 -13.63
N GLY A 238 11.18 17.18 -12.86
CA GLY A 238 11.80 18.39 -12.30
C GLY A 238 11.05 19.05 -11.13
N LYS A 239 9.89 18.57 -10.73
CA LYS A 239 9.10 19.10 -9.61
C LYS A 239 9.05 18.12 -8.45
N PHE A 240 9.28 18.61 -7.24
CA PHE A 240 9.09 17.81 -6.04
C PHE A 240 7.65 17.86 -5.54
N CYS A 241 7.06 19.06 -5.41
CA CYS A 241 5.67 19.26 -5.07
C CYS A 241 4.86 19.80 -6.24
N TRP A 242 3.55 19.59 -6.15
CA TRP A 242 2.58 20.19 -7.06
C TRP A 242 2.21 21.59 -6.57
N ASP A 243 1.82 22.48 -7.48
CA ASP A 243 1.36 23.84 -7.16
C ASP A 243 -0.12 23.89 -6.76
N LYS A 244 -0.84 22.77 -6.95
CA LYS A 244 -2.24 22.53 -6.62
C LYS A 244 -2.48 21.05 -6.52
N GLN A 245 -3.63 20.64 -5.98
CA GLN A 245 -4.04 19.24 -5.98
C GLN A 245 -3.89 18.65 -7.39
N PRO A 246 -3.07 17.62 -7.57
CA PRO A 246 -2.84 17.03 -8.89
C PRO A 246 -4.09 16.31 -9.39
N ASP A 247 -4.29 16.27 -10.70
CA ASP A 247 -5.49 15.71 -11.34
C ASP A 247 -5.69 14.21 -11.01
N TYR A 248 -4.63 13.50 -10.65
CA TYR A 248 -4.76 12.11 -10.20
C TYR A 248 -5.33 11.98 -8.78
N SER A 249 -5.20 12.95 -7.90
CA SER A 249 -5.78 12.93 -6.55
C SER A 249 -7.26 13.32 -6.63
N ALA A 250 -8.13 12.31 -6.60
CA ALA A 250 -9.55 12.52 -6.85
C ALA A 250 -10.33 12.91 -5.59
N PHE A 251 -9.97 12.34 -4.45
CA PHE A 251 -10.65 12.58 -3.18
C PHE A 251 -9.69 12.42 -2.01
N ARG A 252 -9.76 13.33 -1.03
CA ARG A 252 -8.96 13.35 0.20
C ARG A 252 -9.84 13.65 1.40
N ASP A 253 -9.60 12.95 2.51
CA ASP A 253 -10.30 13.20 3.77
C ASP A 253 -9.40 12.86 4.96
N SER A 254 -9.36 13.76 5.94
CA SER A 254 -8.58 13.66 7.17
C SER A 254 -9.46 13.18 8.34
N SER A 255 -10.21 12.11 8.15
CA SER A 255 -11.02 11.46 9.18
C SER A 255 -10.59 10.00 9.32
N PHE A 256 -10.84 9.41 10.49
CA PHE A 256 -10.72 7.96 10.65
C PHE A 256 -11.89 7.25 9.98
N GLY A 257 -11.59 6.12 9.34
CA GLY A 257 -12.57 5.41 8.55
C GLY A 257 -12.15 3.98 8.17
N TYR A 258 -12.94 3.40 7.31
CA TYR A 258 -12.71 2.09 6.72
C TYR A 258 -13.41 1.99 5.37
N GLY A 259 -13.00 1.07 4.54
CA GLY A 259 -13.59 0.87 3.22
C GLY A 259 -14.12 -0.53 2.97
N ILE A 260 -15.09 -0.62 2.06
CA ILE A 260 -15.67 -1.86 1.59
C ILE A 260 -15.53 -1.91 0.07
N LEU A 261 -14.87 -2.96 -0.43
CA LEU A 261 -14.81 -3.27 -1.85
C LEU A 261 -15.83 -4.37 -2.17
N GLU A 262 -16.82 -4.04 -2.97
CA GLU A 262 -17.82 -4.99 -3.43
C GLU A 262 -17.67 -5.28 -4.92
N VAL A 263 -17.22 -6.48 -5.28
CA VAL A 263 -17.14 -6.91 -6.67
C VAL A 263 -18.55 -7.27 -7.18
N LYS A 264 -19.07 -6.48 -8.11
CA LYS A 264 -20.39 -6.69 -8.69
C LYS A 264 -20.39 -7.72 -9.81
N ASN A 265 -19.34 -7.71 -10.64
CA ASN A 265 -19.11 -8.66 -11.73
C ASN A 265 -17.66 -8.56 -12.23
N GLU A 266 -17.36 -9.22 -13.34
CA GLU A 266 -16.00 -9.26 -13.92
C GLU A 266 -15.45 -7.89 -14.35
N THR A 267 -16.29 -6.88 -14.52
CA THR A 267 -15.88 -5.56 -15.01
C THR A 267 -16.26 -4.40 -14.09
N ARG A 268 -17.05 -4.62 -13.05
CA ARG A 268 -17.50 -3.58 -12.14
C ARG A 268 -17.33 -3.96 -10.69
N ALA A 269 -16.67 -3.09 -9.93
CA ALA A 269 -16.60 -3.13 -8.47
C ALA A 269 -17.06 -1.80 -7.90
N LEU A 270 -17.65 -1.82 -6.74
CA LEU A 270 -18.03 -0.65 -5.98
C LEU A 270 -17.09 -0.53 -4.79
N TRP A 271 -16.39 0.57 -4.69
CA TRP A 271 -15.66 0.96 -3.51
C TRP A 271 -16.48 1.96 -2.73
N ILE A 272 -16.63 1.76 -1.41
CA ILE A 272 -17.29 2.67 -0.48
C ILE A 272 -16.38 2.88 0.71
N TRP A 273 -16.09 4.14 1.04
CA TRP A 273 -15.37 4.51 2.24
C TRP A 273 -16.33 5.20 3.23
N HIS A 274 -16.23 4.83 4.52
CA HIS A 274 -17.06 5.32 5.61
C HIS A 274 -16.18 5.99 6.66
N ARG A 275 -16.59 7.18 7.12
CA ARG A 275 -16.00 7.79 8.32
C ARG A 275 -16.52 7.10 9.56
N ASN A 276 -15.67 6.85 10.54
CA ASN A 276 -16.05 6.22 11.80
C ASN A 276 -17.07 7.05 12.60
N GLN A 277 -17.10 8.34 12.39
CA GLN A 277 -17.98 9.30 13.08
C GLN A 277 -19.37 9.42 12.46
N ASP A 278 -19.55 8.94 11.23
CA ASP A 278 -20.82 9.04 10.49
C ASP A 278 -21.68 7.80 10.74
N LEU A 279 -22.98 7.91 10.44
CA LEU A 279 -23.85 6.74 10.41
C LEU A 279 -23.42 5.79 9.28
N TYR A 280 -23.51 4.50 9.50
CA TYR A 280 -23.11 3.46 8.52
C TYR A 280 -23.72 3.65 7.13
N GLN A 281 -24.92 4.21 7.03
CA GLN A 281 -25.58 4.46 5.75
C GLN A 281 -25.00 5.63 4.96
N ILE A 282 -24.13 6.43 5.58
CA ILE A 282 -23.53 7.61 4.96
C ILE A 282 -22.14 7.22 4.43
N ALA A 283 -22.01 7.21 3.11
CA ALA A 283 -20.70 7.06 2.48
C ALA A 283 -19.94 8.39 2.55
N GLY A 284 -18.68 8.35 3.00
CA GLY A 284 -17.77 9.48 2.89
C GLY A 284 -17.26 9.66 1.46
N ASP A 285 -16.96 8.55 0.81
CA ASP A 285 -16.65 8.48 -0.63
C ASP A 285 -17.21 7.20 -1.22
N ALA A 286 -17.63 7.24 -2.48
CA ALA A 286 -18.12 6.06 -3.20
C ALA A 286 -17.83 6.17 -4.70
N ILE A 287 -17.30 5.09 -5.28
CA ILE A 287 -17.00 5.03 -6.71
C ILE A 287 -17.21 3.65 -7.29
N TYR A 288 -17.76 3.60 -8.50
CA TYR A 288 -17.67 2.40 -9.33
C TYR A 288 -16.33 2.36 -10.06
N ILE A 289 -15.55 1.32 -9.80
CA ILE A 289 -14.31 1.03 -10.52
C ILE A 289 -14.68 0.11 -11.68
N VAL A 290 -14.43 0.57 -12.91
CA VAL A 290 -14.78 -0.15 -14.13
C VAL A 290 -13.51 -0.61 -14.82
N ARG A 291 -13.42 -1.90 -15.09
CA ARG A 291 -12.35 -2.50 -15.90
C ARG A 291 -12.67 -2.40 -17.37
N GLN A 292 -11.64 -2.19 -18.19
CA GLN A 292 -11.74 -2.14 -19.65
C GLN A 292 -10.79 -3.18 -20.28
N PRO A 293 -11.03 -4.49 -20.10
CA PRO A 293 -10.07 -5.55 -20.46
C PRO A 293 -9.73 -5.61 -21.96
N HIS A 294 -10.56 -5.04 -22.82
CA HIS A 294 -10.33 -5.03 -24.27
C HIS A 294 -9.59 -3.79 -24.76
N ASN A 295 -9.49 -2.75 -23.94
CA ASN A 295 -8.91 -1.46 -24.34
C ASN A 295 -7.53 -1.21 -23.73
N CYS A 296 -7.14 -2.03 -22.75
CA CYS A 296 -5.88 -1.83 -22.04
C CYS A 296 -4.86 -2.89 -22.39
N PRO A 297 -3.56 -2.53 -22.48
CA PRO A 297 -2.51 -3.48 -22.75
C PRO A 297 -2.45 -4.52 -21.63
N THR A 298 -2.44 -5.78 -22.00
CA THR A 298 -2.15 -6.89 -21.09
C THR A 298 -1.08 -7.73 -21.74
N VAL A 299 -0.03 -8.06 -21.01
CA VAL A 299 0.97 -9.01 -21.49
C VAL A 299 0.30 -10.36 -21.68
N LYS A 300 0.40 -10.91 -22.88
CA LYS A 300 -0.10 -12.28 -23.13
C LYS A 300 0.92 -13.27 -22.55
N PRO A 301 0.46 -14.38 -21.94
CA PRO A 301 1.36 -15.39 -21.36
C PRO A 301 2.42 -15.95 -22.32
N GLU A 302 2.20 -15.85 -23.62
CA GLU A 302 3.10 -16.40 -24.66
C GLU A 302 4.35 -15.51 -24.94
N GLU A 303 4.38 -14.26 -24.49
CA GLU A 303 5.49 -13.34 -24.77
C GLU A 303 6.63 -13.40 -23.73
N VAL A 304 6.40 -14.02 -22.58
CA VAL A 304 7.37 -14.12 -21.49
C VAL A 304 8.48 -15.15 -21.75
N HIS A 305 8.32 -16.05 -22.71
CA HIS A 305 9.31 -17.11 -23.00
C HIS A 305 10.30 -16.79 -24.11
N LYS A 306 10.37 -15.55 -24.62
CA LYS A 306 11.21 -15.18 -25.77
C LYS A 306 12.27 -14.10 -25.51
N THR A 307 12.56 -13.75 -24.25
CA THR A 307 13.66 -12.82 -23.95
C THR A 307 14.72 -13.46 -23.06
#